data_083d21d51687a2c0634b0ddaa60630c2
#
_entry.id   083d21d51687a2c0634b0ddaa60630c2
#
_cell.length_a   1.000
_cell.length_b   1.000
_cell.length_c   1.000
_cell.angle_alpha   90.00
_cell.angle_beta   90.00
_cell.angle_gamma   90.00
#
_symmetry.space_group_name_H-M   'P 1'
#
loop_
_entity.id
_entity.type
_entity.pdbx_description
1 polymer ?
#
loop_
_entity_poly.entity_id
_entity_poly.type
_entity_poly.pdbx_seq_one_letter_code
_entity_poly.pdbx_strand_id
1 'polypeptide(L)'
;NPMATRYELRSPNPYTNTYTALALIFISAFDGMKYAITSGKTQAQLEAELSKEVGESADYLATNRAYRTEKDVFDDFTQEERNQMFGVAPATVWENIKGYHNNPELVETLAQGNAFAKDLMDSFIASILKRWKLVLAHRLIPDNLDTVRKMVAIHTDSRNSVDDKRFAEVNDLRFYLAKDSDDRKSLFTRLIDALNAGEYDLASQLQIEMNDKMEELEAIYANYSKNIF
;
A
#
# COMPACT_ATOMS: atom_id res chain seq x y z
N ASN A 1 -0.25 30.33 -20.94
CA ASN A 1 0.43 29.97 -22.19
C ASN A 1 -0.22 28.70 -22.75
N PRO A 2 -0.94 28.76 -23.90
CA PRO A 2 -1.62 27.57 -24.47
C PRO A 2 -0.66 26.39 -24.75
N MET A 3 0.61 26.68 -25.01
CA MET A 3 1.64 25.66 -25.26
C MET A 3 2.08 24.91 -23.98
N ALA A 4 1.74 25.42 -22.80
CA ALA A 4 2.09 24.81 -21.51
C ALA A 4 0.90 24.13 -20.83
N THR A 5 -0.30 24.21 -21.44
CA THR A 5 -1.49 23.52 -20.90
C THR A 5 -1.33 22.02 -21.08
N ARG A 6 -1.32 21.29 -19.97
CA ARG A 6 -1.20 19.83 -19.95
C ARG A 6 -1.92 19.24 -18.75
N TYR A 7 -2.25 17.97 -18.87
CA TYR A 7 -2.62 17.15 -17.72
C TYR A 7 -1.37 16.40 -17.25
N GLU A 8 -1.15 16.38 -15.94
CA GLU A 8 -0.06 15.64 -15.32
C GLU A 8 -0.65 14.61 -14.34
N LEU A 9 -0.38 13.33 -14.61
CA LEU A 9 -0.76 12.23 -13.73
C LEU A 9 0.50 11.69 -13.05
N ARG A 10 0.59 11.85 -11.72
CA ARG A 10 1.77 11.45 -10.92
C ARG A 10 1.66 10.11 -10.23
N SER A 11 0.48 9.46 -10.29
CA SER A 11 0.22 8.18 -9.61
C SER A 11 0.86 6.94 -10.23
N PRO A 12 1.19 6.87 -11.55
CA PRO A 12 1.80 5.66 -12.10
C PRO A 12 3.21 5.42 -11.57
N ASN A 13 3.50 4.16 -11.22
CA ASN A 13 4.85 3.71 -10.86
C ASN A 13 5.77 3.73 -12.11
N PRO A 14 7.09 4.01 -11.98
CA PRO A 14 8.04 3.96 -13.10
C PRO A 14 8.07 2.66 -13.89
N TYR A 15 7.71 1.54 -13.27
CA TYR A 15 7.60 0.22 -13.92
C TYR A 15 6.22 -0.10 -14.49
N THR A 16 5.29 0.86 -14.46
CA THR A 16 3.94 0.68 -15.01
C THR A 16 4.01 0.47 -16.52
N ASN A 17 3.24 -0.48 -17.03
CA ASN A 17 3.06 -0.64 -18.47
C ASN A 17 2.30 0.58 -19.02
N THR A 18 2.97 1.39 -19.84
CA THR A 18 2.45 2.66 -20.37
C THR A 18 1.15 2.47 -21.15
N TYR A 19 1.04 1.43 -21.95
CA TYR A 19 -0.17 1.16 -22.76
C TYR A 19 -1.36 0.84 -21.87
N THR A 20 -1.17 0.01 -20.84
CA THR A 20 -2.21 -0.32 -19.87
C THR A 20 -2.63 0.91 -19.07
N ALA A 21 -1.67 1.72 -18.62
CA ALA A 21 -1.95 2.95 -17.88
C ALA A 21 -2.75 3.95 -18.73
N LEU A 22 -2.36 4.16 -19.99
CA LEU A 22 -3.10 5.02 -20.91
C LEU A 22 -4.53 4.50 -21.17
N ALA A 23 -4.69 3.20 -21.38
CA ALA A 23 -6.02 2.61 -21.58
C ALA A 23 -6.92 2.83 -20.36
N LEU A 24 -6.39 2.66 -19.11
CA LEU A 24 -7.13 2.94 -17.88
C LEU A 24 -7.52 4.41 -17.76
N ILE A 25 -6.61 5.33 -18.09
CA ILE A 25 -6.89 6.78 -18.08
C ILE A 25 -8.00 7.13 -19.07
N PHE A 26 -7.92 6.62 -20.30
CA PHE A 26 -8.93 6.91 -21.32
C PHE A 26 -10.29 6.33 -20.95
N ILE A 27 -10.37 5.10 -20.45
CA ILE A 27 -11.64 4.51 -20.03
C ILE A 27 -12.27 5.34 -18.90
N SER A 28 -11.49 5.73 -17.89
CA SER A 28 -11.97 6.56 -16.80
C SER A 28 -12.44 7.95 -17.30
N ALA A 29 -11.71 8.55 -18.25
CA ALA A 29 -12.12 9.80 -18.86
C ALA A 29 -13.42 9.66 -19.69
N PHE A 30 -13.57 8.58 -20.42
CA PHE A 30 -14.81 8.29 -21.18
C PHE A 30 -16.00 8.08 -20.26
N ASP A 31 -15.82 7.42 -19.13
CA ASP A 31 -16.89 7.23 -18.15
C ASP A 31 -17.37 8.56 -17.58
N GLY A 32 -16.46 9.46 -17.19
CA GLY A 32 -16.77 10.81 -16.75
C GLY A 32 -17.45 11.65 -17.85
N MET A 33 -16.98 11.57 -19.12
CA MET A 33 -17.60 12.25 -20.23
C MET A 33 -19.03 11.72 -20.51
N LYS A 34 -19.23 10.41 -20.42
CA LYS A 34 -20.55 9.79 -20.55
C LYS A 34 -21.52 10.32 -19.50
N TYR A 35 -21.06 10.36 -18.23
CA TYR A 35 -21.84 10.96 -17.15
C TYR A 35 -22.19 12.42 -17.45
N ALA A 36 -21.22 13.24 -17.83
CA ALA A 36 -21.48 14.66 -18.16
C ALA A 36 -22.50 14.85 -19.23
N ILE A 37 -22.49 14.01 -20.29
CA ILE A 37 -23.46 14.08 -21.41
C ILE A 37 -24.86 13.58 -20.99
N THR A 38 -24.92 12.48 -20.23
CA THR A 38 -26.19 11.81 -19.92
C THR A 38 -26.91 12.39 -18.71
N SER A 39 -26.21 13.10 -17.82
CA SER A 39 -26.79 13.71 -16.62
C SER A 39 -27.74 14.87 -16.91
N GLY A 40 -27.63 15.51 -18.07
CA GLY A 40 -28.36 16.72 -18.41
C GLY A 40 -27.95 17.95 -17.61
N LYS A 41 -26.86 17.88 -16.84
CA LYS A 41 -26.33 18.96 -16.01
C LYS A 41 -25.62 20.00 -16.86
N THR A 42 -25.69 21.24 -16.41
CA THR A 42 -24.87 22.33 -16.96
C THR A 42 -23.42 22.22 -16.51
N GLN A 43 -22.50 22.88 -17.21
CA GLN A 43 -21.08 22.96 -16.80
C GLN A 43 -20.93 23.43 -15.35
N ALA A 44 -21.64 24.48 -14.94
CA ALA A 44 -21.59 25.01 -13.60
C ALA A 44 -22.04 24.00 -12.53
N GLN A 45 -23.03 23.16 -12.83
CA GLN A 45 -23.47 22.09 -11.93
C GLN A 45 -22.43 20.97 -11.83
N LEU A 46 -21.77 20.57 -12.92
CA LEU A 46 -20.70 19.58 -12.92
C LEU A 46 -19.44 20.10 -12.18
N GLU A 47 -19.10 21.37 -12.36
CA GLU A 47 -18.01 22.00 -11.62
C GLU A 47 -18.30 22.08 -10.12
N ALA A 48 -19.54 22.36 -9.72
CA ALA A 48 -19.96 22.34 -8.32
C ALA A 48 -19.85 20.93 -7.72
N GLU A 49 -20.23 19.88 -8.44
CA GLU A 49 -20.03 18.49 -7.98
C GLU A 49 -18.55 18.14 -7.76
N LEU A 50 -17.66 18.56 -8.67
CA LEU A 50 -16.22 18.33 -8.51
C LEU A 50 -15.64 19.06 -7.30
N SER A 51 -16.25 20.17 -6.90
CA SER A 51 -15.81 21.02 -5.79
C SER A 51 -16.49 20.69 -4.45
N LYS A 52 -17.24 19.56 -4.39
CA LYS A 52 -17.93 19.14 -3.18
C LYS A 52 -16.95 18.83 -2.03
N GLU A 53 -17.40 19.08 -0.82
CA GLU A 53 -16.67 18.67 0.41
C GLU A 53 -16.84 17.16 0.69
N VAL A 54 -15.95 16.64 1.52
CA VAL A 54 -16.06 15.27 2.03
C VAL A 54 -17.32 15.14 2.87
N GLY A 55 -18.15 14.14 2.58
CA GLY A 55 -19.45 13.91 3.23
C GLY A 55 -20.64 14.47 2.48
N GLU A 56 -20.44 15.36 1.52
CA GLU A 56 -21.52 15.82 0.64
C GLU A 56 -21.89 14.76 -0.39
N SER A 57 -23.20 14.57 -0.61
CA SER A 57 -23.69 13.63 -1.61
C SER A 57 -23.53 14.20 -3.01
N ALA A 58 -23.22 13.34 -3.97
CA ALA A 58 -23.20 13.62 -5.39
C ALA A 58 -23.72 12.38 -6.13
N ASP A 59 -24.30 12.59 -7.32
CA ASP A 59 -24.91 11.49 -8.07
C ASP A 59 -23.88 10.49 -8.64
N TYR A 60 -22.69 10.98 -8.98
CA TYR A 60 -21.63 10.19 -9.62
C TYR A 60 -20.39 10.03 -8.76
N LEU A 61 -20.02 11.04 -7.99
CA LEU A 61 -18.81 11.06 -7.20
C LEU A 61 -19.03 10.46 -5.81
N ALA A 62 -18.04 9.70 -5.31
CA ALA A 62 -18.12 9.09 -4.00
C ALA A 62 -18.26 10.14 -2.88
N THR A 63 -19.16 9.90 -1.93
CA THR A 63 -19.48 10.83 -0.83
C THR A 63 -18.29 11.05 0.10
N ASN A 64 -17.48 10.01 0.32
CA ASN A 64 -16.39 10.02 1.28
C ASN A 64 -15.06 10.56 0.72
N ARG A 65 -15.08 11.33 -0.38
CA ARG A 65 -13.88 11.87 -1.03
C ARG A 65 -14.08 13.30 -1.52
N ALA A 66 -12.99 14.07 -1.53
CA ALA A 66 -12.86 15.29 -2.31
C ALA A 66 -12.21 14.95 -3.68
N TYR A 67 -12.52 15.74 -4.69
CA TYR A 67 -12.05 15.51 -6.07
C TYR A 67 -11.24 16.68 -6.62
N ARG A 68 -11.31 17.84 -5.98
CA ARG A 68 -10.62 19.05 -6.40
C ARG A 68 -10.16 19.85 -5.20
N THR A 69 -8.98 20.41 -5.28
CA THR A 69 -8.47 21.45 -4.38
C THR A 69 -7.59 22.42 -5.15
N GLU A 70 -7.63 23.69 -4.78
CA GLU A 70 -6.74 24.73 -5.31
C GLU A 70 -5.47 24.88 -4.42
N LYS A 71 -5.43 24.20 -3.27
CA LYS A 71 -4.30 24.22 -2.35
C LYS A 71 -3.28 23.15 -2.73
N ASP A 72 -2.04 23.34 -2.32
CA ASP A 72 -1.02 22.29 -2.45
C ASP A 72 -1.32 21.15 -1.48
N VAL A 73 -1.44 19.92 -2.02
CA VAL A 73 -1.85 18.75 -1.24
C VAL A 73 -0.82 18.36 -0.17
N PHE A 74 0.46 18.68 -0.39
CA PHE A 74 1.52 18.28 0.54
C PHE A 74 1.92 19.40 1.50
N ASP A 75 1.80 20.67 1.08
CA ASP A 75 2.20 21.81 1.89
C ASP A 75 1.07 22.33 2.78
N ASP A 76 -0.20 22.26 2.30
CA ASP A 76 -1.35 22.85 2.97
C ASP A 76 -2.19 21.88 3.79
N PHE A 77 -1.93 20.56 3.71
CA PHE A 77 -2.71 19.53 4.41
C PHE A 77 -1.84 18.56 5.18
N THR A 78 -2.29 18.20 6.37
CA THR A 78 -1.72 17.09 7.17
C THR A 78 -1.96 15.73 6.49
N GLN A 79 -1.25 14.70 6.94
CA GLN A 79 -1.48 13.33 6.44
C GLN A 79 -2.91 12.85 6.72
N GLU A 80 -3.46 13.19 7.90
CA GLU A 80 -4.81 12.82 8.31
C GLU A 80 -5.87 13.47 7.41
N GLU A 81 -5.71 14.75 7.10
CA GLU A 81 -6.60 15.47 6.18
C GLU A 81 -6.52 14.89 4.78
N ARG A 82 -5.32 14.59 4.27
CA ARG A 82 -5.15 13.91 2.98
C ARG A 82 -5.85 12.55 2.95
N ASN A 83 -5.72 11.77 4.01
CA ASN A 83 -6.37 10.46 4.11
C ASN A 83 -7.91 10.58 4.09
N GLN A 84 -8.46 11.62 4.72
CA GLN A 84 -9.90 11.90 4.69
C GLN A 84 -10.37 12.37 3.31
N MET A 85 -9.62 13.27 2.67
CA MET A 85 -10.00 13.88 1.40
C MET A 85 -9.85 12.91 0.22
N PHE A 86 -8.75 12.15 0.18
CA PHE A 86 -8.37 11.37 -1.00
C PHE A 86 -8.35 9.86 -0.77
N GLY A 87 -8.55 9.43 0.48
CA GLY A 87 -8.47 8.04 0.89
C GLY A 87 -7.02 7.59 1.14
N VAL A 88 -6.88 6.41 1.74
CA VAL A 88 -5.60 5.78 2.04
C VAL A 88 -5.22 4.82 0.91
N ALA A 89 -3.99 4.94 0.42
CA ALA A 89 -3.47 4.00 -0.56
C ALA A 89 -3.33 2.59 0.04
N PRO A 90 -3.57 1.52 -0.72
CA PRO A 90 -3.31 0.16 -0.25
C PRO A 90 -1.85 -0.02 0.16
N ALA A 91 -1.61 -0.51 1.38
CA ALA A 91 -0.27 -0.78 1.89
C ALA A 91 0.29 -2.12 1.40
N THR A 92 -0.56 -3.03 0.97
CA THR A 92 -0.19 -4.36 0.49
C THR A 92 -0.89 -4.72 -0.83
N VAL A 93 -0.35 -5.73 -1.51
CA VAL A 93 -0.99 -6.28 -2.72
C VAL A 93 -2.38 -6.83 -2.41
N TRP A 94 -2.57 -7.45 -1.23
CA TRP A 94 -3.88 -7.97 -0.83
C TRP A 94 -4.92 -6.87 -0.65
N GLU A 95 -4.57 -5.75 -0.02
CA GLU A 95 -5.48 -4.61 0.11
C GLU A 95 -5.89 -4.05 -1.25
N ASN A 96 -4.98 -4.00 -2.21
CA ASN A 96 -5.29 -3.61 -3.57
C ASN A 96 -6.25 -4.60 -4.26
N ILE A 97 -6.03 -5.91 -4.07
CA ILE A 97 -6.93 -6.97 -4.56
C ILE A 97 -8.32 -6.85 -3.93
N LYS A 98 -8.41 -6.56 -2.63
CA LYS A 98 -9.69 -6.30 -1.95
C LYS A 98 -10.40 -5.09 -2.55
N GLY A 99 -9.66 -4.03 -2.88
CA GLY A 99 -10.21 -2.86 -3.57
C GLY A 99 -10.88 -3.23 -4.89
N TYR A 100 -10.28 -4.13 -5.67
CA TYR A 100 -10.88 -4.66 -6.90
C TYR A 100 -12.18 -5.42 -6.62
N HIS A 101 -12.20 -6.32 -5.64
CA HIS A 101 -13.39 -7.12 -5.34
C HIS A 101 -14.52 -6.32 -4.68
N ASN A 102 -14.19 -5.29 -3.91
CA ASN A 102 -15.17 -4.48 -3.19
C ASN A 102 -15.81 -3.38 -4.06
N ASN A 103 -15.32 -3.16 -5.28
CA ASN A 103 -15.82 -2.12 -6.18
C ASN A 103 -16.23 -2.70 -7.55
N PRO A 104 -17.25 -3.58 -7.62
CA PRO A 104 -17.66 -4.23 -8.86
C PRO A 104 -18.11 -3.24 -9.94
N GLU A 105 -18.67 -2.10 -9.56
CA GLU A 105 -19.08 -1.04 -10.49
C GLU A 105 -17.89 -0.43 -11.25
N LEU A 106 -16.76 -0.24 -10.54
CA LEU A 106 -15.53 0.23 -11.19
C LEU A 106 -14.96 -0.83 -12.13
N VAL A 107 -15.08 -2.10 -11.77
CA VAL A 107 -14.66 -3.23 -12.63
C VAL A 107 -15.51 -3.26 -13.91
N GLU A 108 -16.82 -3.05 -13.81
CA GLU A 108 -17.71 -2.95 -14.98
C GLU A 108 -17.34 -1.75 -15.88
N THR A 109 -16.99 -0.63 -15.28
CA THR A 109 -16.49 0.54 -16.04
C THR A 109 -15.24 0.18 -16.83
N LEU A 110 -14.29 -0.53 -16.26
CA LEU A 110 -13.07 -0.98 -16.94
C LEU A 110 -13.36 -1.98 -18.07
N ALA A 111 -14.41 -2.78 -17.94
CA ALA A 111 -14.81 -3.76 -18.95
C ALA A 111 -15.55 -3.14 -20.14
N GLN A 112 -15.92 -1.86 -20.11
CA GLN A 112 -16.63 -1.19 -21.21
C GLN A 112 -15.83 -1.31 -22.52
N GLY A 113 -16.56 -1.59 -23.61
CA GLY A 113 -15.94 -1.77 -24.93
C GLY A 113 -14.99 -2.97 -25.03
N ASN A 114 -15.00 -3.87 -24.05
CA ASN A 114 -14.10 -5.02 -23.95
C ASN A 114 -12.61 -4.63 -23.89
N ALA A 115 -12.29 -3.44 -23.41
CA ALA A 115 -10.93 -2.96 -23.31
C ALA A 115 -10.14 -3.75 -22.22
N PHE A 116 -10.80 -3.99 -21.09
CA PHE A 116 -10.31 -4.93 -20.06
C PHE A 116 -11.37 -6.00 -19.83
N ALA A 117 -11.31 -7.07 -20.61
CA ALA A 117 -12.22 -8.18 -20.48
C ALA A 117 -12.16 -8.75 -19.06
N LYS A 118 -13.32 -9.12 -18.49
CA LYS A 118 -13.42 -9.57 -17.11
C LYS A 118 -12.51 -10.77 -16.81
N ASP A 119 -12.46 -11.74 -17.70
CA ASP A 119 -11.60 -12.94 -17.59
C ASP A 119 -10.10 -12.59 -17.58
N LEU A 120 -9.71 -11.58 -18.36
CA LEU A 120 -8.35 -11.05 -18.34
C LEU A 120 -8.03 -10.39 -16.99
N MET A 121 -8.94 -9.59 -16.45
CA MET A 121 -8.75 -8.95 -15.15
C MET A 121 -8.70 -9.99 -14.02
N ASP A 122 -9.60 -10.98 -14.03
CA ASP A 122 -9.60 -12.06 -13.04
C ASP A 122 -8.30 -12.88 -13.09
N SER A 123 -7.80 -13.17 -14.29
CA SER A 123 -6.51 -13.85 -14.49
C SER A 123 -5.34 -13.01 -13.98
N PHE A 124 -5.36 -11.71 -14.22
CA PHE A 124 -4.34 -10.80 -13.71
C PHE A 124 -4.35 -10.75 -12.17
N ILE A 125 -5.52 -10.60 -11.53
CA ILE A 125 -5.68 -10.60 -10.08
C ILE A 125 -5.17 -11.92 -9.46
N ALA A 126 -5.51 -13.06 -10.05
CA ALA A 126 -5.01 -14.36 -9.60
C ALA A 126 -3.47 -14.45 -9.70
N SER A 127 -2.90 -13.90 -10.78
CA SER A 127 -1.44 -13.87 -10.99
C SER A 127 -0.71 -13.00 -9.97
N ILE A 128 -1.22 -11.79 -9.68
CA ILE A 128 -0.58 -10.92 -8.68
C ILE A 128 -0.70 -11.49 -7.27
N LEU A 129 -1.84 -12.13 -6.92
CA LEU A 129 -1.99 -12.84 -5.65
C LEU A 129 -0.96 -13.95 -5.50
N LYS A 130 -0.82 -14.79 -6.52
CA LYS A 130 0.19 -15.86 -6.53
C LYS A 130 1.60 -15.29 -6.38
N ARG A 131 1.93 -14.23 -7.12
CA ARG A 131 3.24 -13.58 -7.05
C ARG A 131 3.50 -12.99 -5.66
N TRP A 132 2.52 -12.31 -5.06
CA TRP A 132 2.63 -11.76 -3.71
C TRP A 132 2.98 -12.84 -2.68
N LYS A 133 2.26 -13.97 -2.69
CA LYS A 133 2.54 -15.12 -1.82
C LYS A 133 3.97 -15.63 -2.00
N LEU A 134 4.39 -15.85 -3.24
CA LEU A 134 5.73 -16.36 -3.55
C LEU A 134 6.83 -15.38 -3.12
N VAL A 135 6.64 -14.09 -3.36
CA VAL A 135 7.61 -13.05 -2.98
C VAL A 135 7.74 -12.97 -1.46
N LEU A 136 6.64 -12.99 -0.72
CA LEU A 136 6.69 -12.99 0.75
C LEU A 136 7.40 -14.24 1.27
N ALA A 137 6.96 -15.43 0.86
CA ALA A 137 7.44 -16.69 1.43
C ALA A 137 8.90 -17.02 1.03
N HIS A 138 9.32 -16.69 -0.19
CA HIS A 138 10.59 -17.15 -0.75
C HIS A 138 11.65 -16.06 -0.97
N ARG A 139 11.30 -14.80 -0.73
CA ARG A 139 12.26 -13.70 -0.84
C ARG A 139 12.26 -12.82 0.42
N LEU A 140 11.17 -12.10 0.70
CA LEU A 140 11.16 -11.09 1.76
C LEU A 140 11.39 -11.70 3.15
N ILE A 141 10.70 -12.76 3.51
CA ILE A 141 10.90 -13.42 4.81
C ILE A 141 12.31 -14.01 4.92
N PRO A 142 12.84 -14.78 3.95
CA PRO A 142 14.23 -15.24 3.98
C PRO A 142 15.27 -14.12 4.06
N ASP A 143 15.12 -13.03 3.28
CA ASP A 143 16.04 -11.90 3.29
C ASP A 143 16.03 -11.18 4.65
N ASN A 144 14.83 -10.97 5.22
CA ASN A 144 14.66 -10.40 6.55
C ASN A 144 15.23 -11.31 7.64
N LEU A 145 15.02 -12.62 7.54
CA LEU A 145 15.59 -13.60 8.47
C LEU A 145 17.13 -13.57 8.45
N ASP A 146 17.72 -13.44 7.28
CA ASP A 146 19.17 -13.28 7.11
C ASP A 146 19.67 -11.98 7.75
N THR A 147 18.93 -10.88 7.58
CA THR A 147 19.23 -9.60 8.23
C THR A 147 19.16 -9.72 9.75
N VAL A 148 18.09 -10.30 10.29
CA VAL A 148 17.92 -10.55 11.73
C VAL A 148 19.07 -11.40 12.31
N ARG A 149 19.52 -12.43 11.57
CA ARG A 149 20.62 -13.31 12.00
C ARG A 149 21.98 -12.61 12.08
N LYS A 150 22.22 -11.63 11.20
CA LYS A 150 23.47 -10.85 11.16
C LYS A 150 23.59 -9.83 12.29
N MET A 151 22.49 -9.46 12.94
CA MET A 151 22.47 -8.51 14.05
C MET A 151 22.86 -9.19 15.35
N VAL A 152 24.16 -9.39 15.54
CA VAL A 152 24.77 -10.08 16.69
C VAL A 152 25.43 -9.10 17.64
N ALA A 153 25.73 -9.55 18.86
CA ALA A 153 26.50 -8.74 19.82
C ALA A 153 27.90 -8.44 19.28
N ILE A 154 28.28 -7.17 19.38
CA ILE A 154 29.60 -6.67 19.01
C ILE A 154 30.36 -6.40 20.31
N HIS A 155 31.69 -6.57 20.31
CA HIS A 155 32.57 -6.30 21.46
C HIS A 155 32.24 -7.11 22.74
N THR A 156 32.32 -8.43 22.62
CA THR A 156 32.03 -9.33 23.74
C THR A 156 33.02 -9.17 24.93
N ASP A 157 34.22 -8.68 24.66
CA ASP A 157 35.32 -8.64 25.67
C ASP A 157 35.35 -7.33 26.48
N SER A 158 34.67 -6.26 26.02
CA SER A 158 34.72 -4.94 26.65
C SER A 158 33.36 -4.31 26.90
N ARG A 159 32.28 -5.09 26.82
CA ARG A 159 30.94 -4.57 26.99
C ARG A 159 30.61 -4.20 28.43
N ASN A 160 29.80 -3.21 28.59
CA ASN A 160 29.32 -2.71 29.87
C ASN A 160 27.78 -2.91 30.00
N SER A 161 27.24 -2.50 31.15
CA SER A 161 25.81 -2.66 31.44
C SER A 161 24.86 -1.93 30.45
N VAL A 162 25.33 -0.87 29.78
CA VAL A 162 24.57 -0.15 28.78
C VAL A 162 24.49 -0.94 27.48
N ASP A 163 25.62 -1.56 27.08
CA ASP A 163 25.68 -2.42 25.90
C ASP A 163 24.81 -3.65 26.09
N ASP A 164 24.85 -4.27 27.28
CA ASP A 164 24.01 -5.42 27.61
C ASP A 164 22.54 -5.08 27.54
N LYS A 165 22.15 -3.92 28.09
CA LYS A 165 20.74 -3.46 28.04
C LYS A 165 20.26 -3.21 26.61
N ARG A 166 21.05 -2.47 25.81
CA ARG A 166 20.71 -2.17 24.42
C ARG A 166 20.64 -3.42 23.56
N PHE A 167 21.58 -4.35 23.75
CA PHE A 167 21.55 -5.59 23.01
C PHE A 167 20.42 -6.53 23.45
N ALA A 168 19.97 -6.45 24.70
CA ALA A 168 18.76 -7.14 25.14
C ALA A 168 17.53 -6.67 24.37
N GLU A 169 17.34 -5.35 24.18
CA GLU A 169 16.26 -4.78 23.36
C GLU A 169 16.33 -5.28 21.91
N VAL A 170 17.51 -5.33 21.31
CA VAL A 170 17.72 -5.92 19.97
C VAL A 170 17.31 -7.40 19.96
N ASN A 171 17.71 -8.19 20.95
CA ASN A 171 17.36 -9.62 21.00
C ASN A 171 15.88 -9.87 21.21
N ASP A 172 15.20 -9.08 22.02
CA ASP A 172 13.75 -9.21 22.22
C ASP A 172 13.01 -9.08 20.90
N LEU A 173 13.38 -8.09 20.08
CA LEU A 173 12.76 -7.88 18.78
C LEU A 173 13.17 -8.93 17.76
N ARG A 174 14.43 -9.37 17.74
CA ARG A 174 14.89 -10.51 16.93
C ARG A 174 14.11 -11.79 17.23
N PHE A 175 13.85 -12.06 18.51
CA PHE A 175 13.09 -13.24 18.92
C PHE A 175 11.61 -13.10 18.56
N TYR A 176 11.05 -11.92 18.69
CA TYR A 176 9.69 -11.66 18.23
C TYR A 176 9.52 -11.94 16.72
N LEU A 177 10.45 -11.46 15.92
CA LEU A 177 10.42 -11.59 14.46
C LEU A 177 10.67 -13.03 13.97
N ALA A 178 11.68 -13.72 14.53
CA ALA A 178 12.27 -14.88 13.87
C ALA A 178 12.39 -16.14 14.74
N LYS A 179 12.08 -16.10 16.04
CA LYS A 179 12.27 -17.25 16.93
C LYS A 179 10.96 -17.75 17.51
N ASP A 180 10.57 -18.96 17.12
CA ASP A 180 9.48 -19.67 17.75
C ASP A 180 9.88 -20.11 19.17
N SER A 181 8.94 -20.11 20.10
CA SER A 181 9.01 -20.66 21.43
C SER A 181 7.87 -21.63 21.69
N ASP A 182 7.89 -22.32 22.83
CA ASP A 182 6.82 -23.25 23.18
C ASP A 182 5.44 -22.57 23.28
N ASP A 183 5.44 -21.29 23.69
CA ASP A 183 4.20 -20.53 23.93
C ASP A 183 3.80 -19.63 22.76
N ARG A 184 4.73 -19.36 21.82
CA ARG A 184 4.50 -18.35 20.77
C ARG A 184 5.26 -18.66 19.49
N LYS A 185 4.55 -18.62 18.36
CA LYS A 185 5.15 -18.55 17.03
C LYS A 185 5.70 -17.15 16.74
N SER A 186 6.85 -17.08 16.11
CA SER A 186 7.44 -15.84 15.61
C SER A 186 6.57 -15.17 14.55
N LEU A 187 6.80 -13.89 14.32
CA LEU A 187 6.06 -13.14 13.30
C LEU A 187 6.23 -13.77 11.91
N PHE A 188 7.45 -14.17 11.55
CA PHE A 188 7.70 -14.81 10.26
C PHE A 188 6.96 -16.15 10.10
N THR A 189 6.91 -16.96 11.14
CA THR A 189 6.16 -18.23 11.12
C THR A 189 4.66 -17.96 11.00
N ARG A 190 4.11 -17.03 11.77
CA ARG A 190 2.70 -16.64 11.71
C ARG A 190 2.30 -16.16 10.31
N LEU A 191 3.15 -15.33 9.67
CA LEU A 191 2.92 -14.83 8.32
C LEU A 191 2.91 -15.97 7.29
N ILE A 192 3.85 -16.90 7.35
CA ILE A 192 3.90 -18.08 6.48
C ILE A 192 2.65 -18.96 6.69
N ASP A 193 2.26 -19.19 7.93
CA ASP A 193 1.08 -19.99 8.26
C ASP A 193 -0.20 -19.36 7.68
N ALA A 194 -0.37 -18.03 7.85
CA ALA A 194 -1.51 -17.31 7.30
C ALA A 194 -1.56 -17.37 5.75
N LEU A 195 -0.40 -17.23 5.08
CA LEU A 195 -0.31 -17.38 3.62
C LEU A 195 -0.70 -18.79 3.16
N ASN A 196 -0.28 -19.82 3.89
CA ASN A 196 -0.56 -21.22 3.56
C ASN A 196 -2.04 -21.59 3.84
N ALA A 197 -2.61 -21.02 4.89
CA ALA A 197 -4.02 -21.19 5.24
C ALA A 197 -4.98 -20.42 4.31
N GLY A 198 -4.47 -19.46 3.51
CA GLY A 198 -5.30 -18.57 2.69
C GLY A 198 -5.96 -17.44 3.49
N GLU A 199 -5.48 -17.18 4.71
CA GLU A 199 -5.92 -16.09 5.58
C GLU A 199 -5.27 -14.78 5.17
N TYR A 200 -5.62 -14.28 3.97
CA TYR A 200 -4.89 -13.17 3.34
C TYR A 200 -5.06 -11.83 4.06
N ASP A 201 -6.17 -11.61 4.76
CA ASP A 201 -6.34 -10.42 5.60
C ASP A 201 -5.34 -10.42 6.75
N LEU A 202 -5.18 -11.55 7.42
CA LEU A 202 -4.19 -11.72 8.48
C LEU A 202 -2.77 -11.61 7.91
N ALA A 203 -2.50 -12.25 6.78
CA ALA A 203 -1.18 -12.18 6.14
C ALA A 203 -0.81 -10.74 5.75
N SER A 204 -1.76 -9.94 5.29
CA SER A 204 -1.57 -8.53 4.97
C SER A 204 -1.21 -7.70 6.22
N GLN A 205 -1.93 -7.90 7.31
CA GLN A 205 -1.64 -7.25 8.59
C GLN A 205 -0.26 -7.63 9.14
N LEU A 206 0.07 -8.92 9.10
CA LEU A 206 1.38 -9.41 9.55
C LEU A 206 2.53 -8.95 8.66
N GLN A 207 2.28 -8.72 7.35
CA GLN A 207 3.28 -8.11 6.46
C GLN A 207 3.56 -6.66 6.85
N ILE A 208 2.55 -5.87 7.16
CA ILE A 208 2.72 -4.48 7.61
C ILE A 208 3.50 -4.47 8.93
N GLU A 209 3.06 -5.28 9.89
CA GLU A 209 3.75 -5.43 11.18
C GLU A 209 5.22 -5.87 11.01
N MET A 210 5.49 -6.78 10.06
CA MET A 210 6.85 -7.21 9.75
C MET A 210 7.73 -6.04 9.26
N ASN A 211 7.21 -5.20 8.37
CA ASN A 211 7.94 -4.05 7.86
C ASN A 211 8.26 -3.07 8.98
N ASP A 212 7.26 -2.69 9.80
CA ASP A 212 7.43 -1.77 10.92
C ASP A 212 8.46 -2.30 11.95
N LYS A 213 8.37 -3.60 12.27
CA LYS A 213 9.28 -4.24 13.23
C LYS A 213 10.69 -4.45 12.68
N MET A 214 10.86 -4.62 11.37
CA MET A 214 12.18 -4.65 10.75
C MET A 214 12.84 -3.26 10.78
N GLU A 215 12.11 -2.19 10.47
CA GLU A 215 12.60 -0.81 10.57
C GLU A 215 12.99 -0.46 12.02
N GLU A 216 12.15 -0.84 12.99
CA GLU A 216 12.44 -0.67 14.40
C GLU A 216 13.73 -1.41 14.80
N LEU A 217 13.88 -2.67 14.39
CA LEU A 217 15.05 -3.49 14.66
C LEU A 217 16.33 -2.88 14.07
N GLU A 218 16.28 -2.40 12.84
CA GLU A 218 17.41 -1.74 12.19
C GLU A 218 17.82 -0.47 12.95
N ALA A 219 16.85 0.33 13.39
CA ALA A 219 17.10 1.56 14.13
C ALA A 219 17.74 1.30 15.51
N ILE A 220 17.22 0.33 16.28
CA ILE A 220 17.78 0.00 17.60
C ILE A 220 19.16 -0.68 17.48
N TYR A 221 19.36 -1.52 16.45
CA TYR A 221 20.67 -2.12 16.20
C TYR A 221 21.71 -1.08 15.76
N ALA A 222 21.33 -0.14 14.91
CA ALA A 222 22.19 0.98 14.54
C ALA A 222 22.57 1.84 15.76
N ASN A 223 21.63 2.09 16.68
CA ASN A 223 21.89 2.80 17.93
C ASN A 223 22.81 2.02 18.88
N TYR A 224 22.62 0.70 18.98
CA TYR A 224 23.52 -0.19 19.72
C TYR A 224 24.93 -0.12 19.14
N SER A 225 25.07 -0.24 17.83
CA SER A 225 26.36 -0.29 17.14
C SER A 225 27.17 1.01 17.22
N LYS A 226 26.51 2.18 17.25
CA LYS A 226 27.17 3.50 17.31
C LYS A 226 27.95 3.77 18.59
N ASN A 227 27.67 3.07 19.68
CA ASN A 227 28.26 3.34 20.99
C ASN A 227 29.30 2.31 21.38
N ILE A 228 29.75 1.47 20.45
CA ILE A 228 30.74 0.44 20.65
C ILE A 228 32.02 0.85 19.93
N PHE A 229 33.12 0.99 20.69
CA PHE A 229 34.43 1.37 20.21
C PHE A 229 35.39 0.21 20.32
#